data_82b67fbc34b78f0669d1c9b350c765cd
#
_entry.id   82b67fbc34b78f0669d1c9b350c765cd
#
_cell.length_a   1.000
_cell.length_b   1.000
_cell.length_c   1.000
_cell.angle_alpha   90.00
_cell.angle_beta   90.00
_cell.angle_gamma   90.00
#
_symmetry.space_group_name_H-M   'P 1'
#
loop_
_entity.id
_entity.type
_entity.pdbx_description
1 polymer ?
#
loop_
_entity_poly.entity_id
_entity_poly.type
_entity_poly.pdbx_seq_one_letter_code
_entity_poly.pdbx_strand_id
1 'polypeptide(L)'
;MATLVDIEQLKRNIREIDSSSVYEETSLAEEESKAFKKILKLASIREQAGKKLHERLIKDGFSEQAVSNALGRAIDAHIVDDERYAEAFMRTQLAQGKGRRGVERALEQLYIDSPSEEAWQLAYEQFG
;
A
#
# COMPACT_ATOMS: atom_id res chain seq x y z
N MET A 1 -43.34 12.13 33.34
CA MET A 1 -42.13 11.45 33.85
C MET A 1 -41.72 10.40 32.84
N ALA A 2 -40.55 10.54 32.27
CA ALA A 2 -40.03 9.52 31.37
C ALA A 2 -39.86 8.22 32.16
N THR A 3 -40.41 7.15 31.65
CA THR A 3 -40.29 5.86 32.29
C THR A 3 -38.87 5.35 32.16
N LEU A 4 -38.44 4.47 33.03
CA LEU A 4 -37.14 3.79 32.95
C LEU A 4 -36.96 3.12 31.59
N VAL A 5 -38.05 2.61 31.03
CA VAL A 5 -38.07 1.95 29.72
C VAL A 5 -37.71 2.92 28.63
N ASP A 6 -38.23 4.16 28.68
CA ASP A 6 -37.95 5.19 27.67
C ASP A 6 -36.48 5.63 27.70
N ILE A 7 -35.92 5.75 28.90
CA ILE A 7 -34.50 6.11 29.09
C ILE A 7 -33.59 4.98 28.57
N GLU A 8 -33.95 3.73 28.88
CA GLU A 8 -33.20 2.57 28.41
C GLU A 8 -33.26 2.43 26.89
N GLN A 9 -34.42 2.69 26.32
CA GLN A 9 -34.60 2.66 24.88
C GLN A 9 -33.82 3.77 24.19
N LEU A 10 -33.81 4.97 24.76
CA LEU A 10 -33.03 6.08 24.29
C LEU A 10 -31.53 5.77 24.36
N LYS A 11 -31.07 5.18 25.43
CA LYS A 11 -29.69 4.73 25.60
C LYS A 11 -29.33 3.64 24.60
N ARG A 12 -30.21 2.71 24.31
CA ARG A 12 -29.99 1.68 23.28
C ARG A 12 -29.87 2.29 21.89
N ASN A 13 -30.78 3.21 21.56
CA ASN A 13 -30.75 3.90 20.27
C ASN A 13 -29.46 4.71 20.09
N ILE A 14 -29.02 5.39 21.13
CA ILE A 14 -27.74 6.13 21.12
C ILE A 14 -26.57 5.15 20.98
N ARG A 15 -26.59 4.04 21.69
CA ARG A 15 -25.54 3.01 21.57
C ARG A 15 -25.48 2.40 20.19
N GLU A 16 -26.64 2.09 19.61
CA GLU A 16 -26.69 1.51 18.26
C GLU A 16 -26.13 2.47 17.22
N ILE A 17 -26.47 3.75 17.30
CA ILE A 17 -26.00 4.78 16.38
C ILE A 17 -24.50 5.06 16.63
N ASP A 18 -24.14 5.36 17.85
CA ASP A 18 -22.76 5.74 18.21
C ASP A 18 -21.80 4.56 18.17
N SER A 19 -22.25 3.38 18.62
CA SER A 19 -21.45 2.16 18.59
C SER A 19 -21.18 1.70 17.17
N SER A 20 -22.13 1.79 16.27
CA SER A 20 -21.94 1.44 14.86
C SER A 20 -20.89 2.32 14.20
N SER A 21 -21.02 3.64 14.35
CA SER A 21 -20.10 4.62 13.80
C SER A 21 -18.68 4.51 14.39
N VAL A 22 -18.58 4.44 15.71
CA VAL A 22 -17.30 4.29 16.42
C VAL A 22 -16.66 2.93 16.12
N TYR A 23 -17.45 1.88 16.00
CA TYR A 23 -16.97 0.55 15.70
C TYR A 23 -16.39 0.47 14.29
N GLU A 24 -17.03 1.11 13.31
CA GLU A 24 -16.54 1.18 11.94
C GLU A 24 -15.24 1.97 11.85
N GLU A 25 -15.16 3.11 12.51
CA GLU A 25 -13.95 3.95 12.56
C GLU A 25 -12.79 3.22 13.24
N THR A 26 -13.04 2.59 14.36
CA THR A 26 -12.03 1.83 15.11
C THR A 26 -11.57 0.61 14.31
N SER A 27 -12.51 -0.11 13.70
CA SER A 27 -12.23 -1.27 12.88
C SER A 27 -11.39 -0.89 11.65
N LEU A 28 -11.72 0.21 10.99
CA LEU A 28 -10.96 0.73 9.86
C LEU A 28 -9.55 1.17 10.28
N ALA A 29 -9.42 1.87 11.39
CA ALA A 29 -8.13 2.30 11.92
C ALA A 29 -7.24 1.11 12.32
N GLU A 30 -7.82 0.10 12.92
CA GLU A 30 -7.12 -1.15 13.27
C GLU A 30 -6.68 -1.90 12.02
N GLU A 31 -7.56 -1.99 11.04
CA GLU A 31 -7.27 -2.65 9.76
C GLU A 31 -6.17 -1.91 8.99
N GLU A 32 -6.26 -0.58 8.93
CA GLU A 32 -5.23 0.27 8.34
C GLU A 32 -3.87 0.05 9.00
N SER A 33 -3.85 0.00 10.33
CA SER A 33 -2.65 -0.25 11.10
C SER A 33 -2.02 -1.61 10.78
N LYS A 34 -2.83 -2.65 10.68
CA LYS A 34 -2.37 -3.99 10.29
C LYS A 34 -1.84 -4.02 8.85
N ALA A 35 -2.54 -3.36 7.95
CA ALA A 35 -2.11 -3.23 6.56
C ALA A 35 -0.76 -2.50 6.48
N PHE A 36 -0.61 -1.40 7.21
CA PHE A 36 0.63 -0.63 7.27
C PHE A 36 1.80 -1.46 7.80
N LYS A 37 1.59 -2.22 8.87
CA LYS A 37 2.61 -3.13 9.42
C LYS A 37 3.05 -4.18 8.40
N LYS A 38 2.11 -4.70 7.62
CA LYS A 38 2.42 -5.64 6.56
C LYS A 38 3.25 -5.00 5.44
N ILE A 39 2.92 -3.77 5.06
CA ILE A 39 3.71 -2.99 4.10
C ILE A 39 5.13 -2.80 4.61
N LEU A 40 5.31 -2.41 5.87
CA LEU A 40 6.62 -2.24 6.49
C LEU A 40 7.43 -3.54 6.43
N LYS A 41 6.81 -4.64 6.74
CA LYS A 41 7.46 -5.95 6.71
C LYS A 41 7.94 -6.31 5.31
N LEU A 42 7.07 -6.15 4.31
CA LEU A 42 7.39 -6.45 2.91
C LEU A 42 8.48 -5.50 2.38
N ALA A 43 8.37 -4.22 2.70
CA ALA A 43 9.33 -3.21 2.26
C ALA A 43 10.72 -3.40 2.92
N SER A 44 10.78 -4.00 4.10
CA SER A 44 12.04 -4.30 4.78
C SER A 44 12.83 -5.41 4.08
N ILE A 45 12.18 -6.25 3.31
CA ILE A 45 12.82 -7.36 2.59
C ILE A 45 13.42 -6.87 1.27
N ARG A 46 12.65 -6.06 0.53
CA ARG A 46 13.07 -5.49 -0.75
C ARG A 46 12.15 -4.36 -1.17
N GLU A 47 12.57 -3.59 -2.15
CA GLU A 47 11.72 -2.55 -2.74
C GLU A 47 10.42 -3.16 -3.29
N GLN A 48 9.32 -2.47 -3.05
CA GLN A 48 7.99 -2.92 -3.45
C GLN A 48 7.33 -1.89 -4.37
N ALA A 49 6.70 -2.37 -5.43
CA ALA A 49 5.85 -1.52 -6.26
C ALA A 49 4.51 -1.29 -5.58
N GLY A 50 4.03 -0.05 -5.57
CA GLY A 50 2.77 0.31 -4.92
C GLY A 50 1.59 -0.51 -5.42
N LYS A 51 1.47 -0.69 -6.72
CA LYS A 51 0.39 -1.49 -7.33
C LYS A 51 0.40 -2.95 -6.85
N LYS A 52 1.57 -3.57 -6.78
CA LYS A 52 1.71 -4.95 -6.31
C LYS A 52 1.36 -5.09 -4.84
N LEU A 53 1.75 -4.12 -4.01
CA LEU A 53 1.36 -4.09 -2.60
C LEU A 53 -0.15 -3.97 -2.45
N HIS A 54 -0.76 -3.10 -3.22
CA HIS A 54 -2.21 -2.92 -3.22
C HIS A 54 -2.91 -4.24 -3.53
N GLU A 55 -2.56 -4.87 -4.63
CA GLU A 55 -3.13 -6.16 -5.07
C GLU A 55 -2.93 -7.26 -4.01
N ARG A 56 -1.74 -7.32 -3.43
CA ARG A 56 -1.39 -8.29 -2.40
C ARG A 56 -2.25 -8.14 -1.15
N LEU A 57 -2.41 -6.91 -0.67
CA LEU A 57 -3.19 -6.63 0.53
C LEU A 57 -4.69 -6.87 0.31
N ILE A 58 -5.22 -6.52 -0.85
CA ILE A 58 -6.60 -6.85 -1.21
C ILE A 58 -6.80 -8.37 -1.23
N LYS A 59 -5.88 -9.10 -1.82
CA LYS A 59 -5.91 -10.57 -1.86
C LYS A 59 -5.87 -11.18 -0.45
N ASP A 60 -5.12 -10.54 0.45
CA ASP A 60 -5.02 -10.98 1.84
C ASP A 60 -6.25 -10.65 2.69
N GLY A 61 -7.23 -9.98 2.11
CA GLY A 61 -8.53 -9.73 2.75
C GLY A 61 -8.70 -8.33 3.34
N PHE A 62 -7.73 -7.43 3.17
CA PHE A 62 -7.87 -6.05 3.63
C PHE A 62 -8.84 -5.28 2.75
N SER A 63 -9.61 -4.38 3.35
CA SER A 63 -10.53 -3.52 2.60
C SER A 63 -9.77 -2.52 1.74
N GLU A 64 -10.39 -2.10 0.64
CA GLU A 64 -9.85 -1.08 -0.26
C GLU A 64 -9.47 0.21 0.48
N GLN A 65 -10.33 0.65 1.40
CA GLN A 65 -10.11 1.87 2.17
C GLN A 65 -8.88 1.75 3.08
N ALA A 66 -8.74 0.63 3.78
CA ALA A 66 -7.60 0.39 4.66
C ALA A 66 -6.30 0.31 3.86
N VAL A 67 -6.31 -0.37 2.72
CA VAL A 67 -5.15 -0.50 1.85
C VAL A 67 -4.73 0.85 1.28
N SER A 68 -5.69 1.62 0.76
CA SER A 68 -5.42 2.95 0.20
C SER A 68 -4.82 3.89 1.24
N ASN A 69 -5.38 3.89 2.45
CA ASN A 69 -4.89 4.73 3.54
C ASN A 69 -3.49 4.31 3.99
N ALA A 70 -3.27 3.02 4.19
CA ALA A 70 -1.97 2.49 4.62
C ALA A 70 -0.89 2.72 3.56
N LEU A 71 -1.22 2.49 2.30
CA LEU A 71 -0.29 2.68 1.19
C LEU A 71 0.05 4.17 1.03
N GLY A 72 -0.94 5.05 1.14
CA GLY A 72 -0.70 6.50 1.11
C GLY A 72 0.26 6.96 2.20
N ARG A 73 0.11 6.44 3.41
CA ARG A 73 1.03 6.71 4.53
C ARG A 73 2.45 6.22 4.23
N ALA A 74 2.57 5.04 3.65
CA ALA A 74 3.86 4.46 3.30
C ALA A 74 4.57 5.24 2.20
N ILE A 75 3.82 5.73 1.22
CA ILE A 75 4.34 6.58 0.14
C ILE A 75 4.81 7.92 0.71
N ASP A 76 4.01 8.55 1.55
CA ASP A 76 4.35 9.84 2.17
C ASP A 76 5.60 9.73 3.06
N ALA A 77 5.80 8.60 3.69
CA ALA A 77 6.96 8.33 4.52
C ALA A 77 8.18 7.79 3.73
N HIS A 78 8.09 7.71 2.41
CA HIS A 78 9.14 7.18 1.53
C HIS A 78 9.52 5.71 1.82
N ILE A 79 8.63 4.97 2.48
CA ILE A 79 8.77 3.53 2.70
C ILE A 79 8.53 2.79 1.38
N VAL A 80 7.55 3.27 0.62
CA VAL A 80 7.23 2.80 -0.74
C VAL A 80 7.54 3.94 -1.71
N ASP A 81 8.35 3.67 -2.70
CA ASP A 81 8.80 4.64 -3.68
C ASP A 81 8.95 3.93 -5.03
N ASP A 82 8.04 4.20 -5.94
CA ASP A 82 8.01 3.54 -7.25
C ASP A 82 9.23 3.88 -8.11
N GLU A 83 9.78 5.07 -7.99
CA GLU A 83 11.03 5.46 -8.65
C GLU A 83 12.20 4.59 -8.19
N ARG A 84 12.32 4.41 -6.90
CA ARG A 84 13.34 3.58 -6.27
C ARG A 84 13.14 2.11 -6.65
N TYR A 85 11.89 1.66 -6.70
CA TYR A 85 11.55 0.32 -7.19
C TYR A 85 11.99 0.14 -8.65
N ALA A 86 11.70 1.12 -9.51
CA ALA A 86 12.04 1.05 -10.92
C ALA A 86 13.55 0.90 -11.15
N GLU A 87 14.35 1.65 -10.41
CA GLU A 87 15.81 1.57 -10.50
C GLU A 87 16.34 0.21 -9.99
N ALA A 88 15.83 -0.27 -8.87
CA ALA A 88 16.21 -1.57 -8.33
C ALA A 88 15.83 -2.71 -9.28
N PHE A 89 14.62 -2.64 -9.84
CA PHE A 89 14.12 -3.61 -10.82
C PHE A 89 14.98 -3.62 -12.08
N MET A 90 15.29 -2.45 -12.61
CA MET A 90 16.16 -2.29 -13.78
C MET A 90 17.52 -2.96 -13.55
N ARG A 91 18.18 -2.67 -12.43
CA ARG A 91 19.50 -3.25 -12.11
C ARG A 91 19.43 -4.78 -11.99
N THR A 92 18.40 -5.29 -11.34
CA THR A 92 18.20 -6.73 -11.18
C THR A 92 18.01 -7.41 -12.54
N GLN A 93 17.18 -6.82 -13.40
CA GLN A 93 16.89 -7.38 -14.72
C GLN A 93 18.12 -7.35 -15.64
N LEU A 94 18.88 -6.27 -15.63
CA LEU A 94 20.13 -6.17 -16.40
C LEU A 94 21.16 -7.18 -15.90
N ALA A 95 21.28 -7.38 -14.59
CA ALA A 95 22.18 -8.38 -14.01
C ALA A 95 21.79 -9.80 -14.43
N GLN A 96 20.52 -10.04 -14.73
CA GLN A 96 20.03 -11.32 -15.25
C GLN A 96 20.14 -11.45 -16.78
N GLY A 97 20.73 -10.46 -17.44
CA GLY A 97 20.91 -10.48 -18.89
C GLY A 97 19.68 -10.04 -19.70
N LYS A 98 18.69 -9.44 -19.04
CA LYS A 98 17.47 -8.98 -19.72
C LYS A 98 17.65 -7.59 -20.31
N GLY A 99 16.90 -7.28 -21.35
CA GLY A 99 17.01 -6.02 -22.07
C GLY A 99 16.10 -4.93 -21.54
N ARG A 100 16.41 -3.70 -21.93
CA ARG A 100 15.67 -2.48 -21.55
C ARG A 100 14.18 -2.54 -21.88
N ARG A 101 13.84 -3.02 -23.07
CA ARG A 101 12.45 -3.07 -23.55
C ARG A 101 11.54 -3.93 -22.63
N GLY A 102 12.06 -5.05 -22.17
CA GLY A 102 11.34 -5.92 -21.22
C GLY A 102 11.14 -5.26 -19.88
N VAL A 103 12.14 -4.54 -19.38
CA VAL A 103 12.05 -3.76 -18.13
C VAL A 103 10.99 -2.67 -18.26
N GLU A 104 11.02 -1.92 -19.34
CA GLU A 104 10.07 -0.83 -19.59
C GLU A 104 8.63 -1.35 -19.67
N ARG A 105 8.39 -2.48 -20.34
CA ARG A 105 7.06 -3.10 -20.40
C ARG A 105 6.56 -3.54 -19.03
N ALA A 106 7.43 -4.15 -18.25
CA ALA A 106 7.05 -4.62 -16.91
C ALA A 106 6.69 -3.43 -16.00
N LEU A 107 7.44 -2.34 -16.08
CA LEU A 107 7.16 -1.13 -15.29
C LEU A 107 5.87 -0.46 -15.77
N GLU A 108 5.62 -0.42 -17.06
CA GLU A 108 4.39 0.13 -17.64
C GLU A 108 3.14 -0.57 -17.09
N GLN A 109 3.19 -1.88 -16.94
CA GLN A 109 2.09 -2.66 -16.34
C GLN A 109 1.84 -2.29 -14.88
N LEU A 110 2.82 -1.72 -14.21
CA LEU A 110 2.72 -1.27 -12.83
C LEU A 110 2.41 0.23 -12.74
N TYR A 111 2.20 0.90 -13.87
CA TYR A 111 2.02 2.35 -13.98
C TYR A 111 3.21 3.12 -13.42
N ILE A 112 4.41 2.57 -13.61
CA ILE A 112 5.65 3.17 -13.15
C ILE A 112 6.44 3.64 -14.37
N ASP A 113 6.92 4.87 -14.31
CA ASP A 113 7.75 5.44 -15.37
C ASP A 113 9.12 4.73 -15.42
N SER A 114 9.68 4.63 -16.61
CA SER A 114 11.03 4.10 -16.80
C SER A 114 12.04 4.99 -16.04
N PRO A 115 13.13 4.40 -15.50
CA PRO A 115 14.21 5.20 -14.93
C PRO A 115 14.76 6.23 -15.92
N SER A 116 15.41 7.26 -15.41
CA SER A 116 16.02 8.29 -16.24
C SER A 116 17.12 7.73 -17.15
N GLU A 117 17.42 8.41 -18.22
CA GLU A 117 18.52 8.02 -19.11
C GLU A 117 19.86 7.94 -18.36
N GLU A 118 20.07 8.82 -17.38
CA GLU A 118 21.25 8.77 -16.51
C GLU A 118 21.30 7.47 -15.71
N ALA A 119 20.17 7.06 -15.14
CA ALA A 119 20.08 5.82 -14.40
C ALA A 119 20.35 4.61 -15.30
N TRP A 120 19.83 4.61 -16.52
CA TRP A 120 20.11 3.57 -17.51
C TRP A 120 21.59 3.50 -17.86
N GLN A 121 22.22 4.64 -18.09
CA GLN A 121 23.65 4.73 -18.40
C GLN A 121 24.51 4.13 -17.27
N LEU A 122 24.24 4.53 -16.04
CA LEU A 122 24.95 4.00 -14.87
C LEU A 122 24.77 2.49 -14.73
N ALA A 123 23.56 2.00 -14.98
CA ALA A 123 23.26 0.58 -14.91
C ALA A 123 23.99 -0.22 -16.00
N TYR A 124 24.08 0.31 -17.21
CA TYR A 124 24.84 -0.31 -18.31
C TYR A 124 26.35 -0.36 -18.01
N GLU A 125 26.88 0.68 -17.41
CA GLU A 125 28.30 0.71 -16.99
C GLU A 125 28.58 -0.37 -15.95
N GLN A 126 27.61 -0.65 -15.07
CA GLN A 126 27.75 -1.62 -13.99
C GLN A 126 27.46 -3.05 -14.45
N PHE A 127 26.47 -3.27 -15.29
CA PHE A 127 25.95 -4.60 -15.66
C PHE A 127 26.03 -4.92 -17.16
N GLY A 128 26.30 -3.93 -17.95
CA GLY A 128 26.42 -4.07 -19.38
C GLY A 128 27.84 -4.45 -19.73
#